data_3a75b9008d053dbc239190995350c63d
#
_entry.id   3a75b9008d053dbc239190995350c63d
#
_cell.length_a   1.000
_cell.length_b   1.000
_cell.length_c   1.000
_cell.angle_alpha   90.00
_cell.angle_beta   90.00
_cell.angle_gamma   90.00
#
_symmetry.space_group_name_H-M   'P 1'
#
loop_
_entity.id
_entity.type
_entity.pdbx_description
1 polymer ?
#
loop_
_entity_poly.entity_id
_entity_poly.type
_entity_poly.pdbx_seq_one_letter_code
_entity_poly.pdbx_strand_id
1 'polypeptide(L)'
;LKSGHNRLGGGDLHREQGAGSSLLGADFELDNGRHRIKTIYTGESWNPFLSAPLSQPGLDVKEGDYVIAINGRELGENDNIFEVLEGTGGTQIRLELSDRRDGRDSRIVTVEPTGNEGLLRLWSWVEGNRKAVDAATDGKVGYVYLPNTAGAGYTLFNRMFFAQTDKGAIIIDERANGGGQAANYITDVLSRTYLSGWKDRDGAIFNTPGGAMFGPKLMMIDQDAGSGGDFLPYSFRQMEIGTLLGTRTWGGLIGISANPGLVDGGFLTVPYFRYFDPEGNWTIENEGVAPDIRVELDPIAANEGRDTQLEAAIAEVLRQIETNPSPVPTVAPPYPTKLGE
;
A
#
# COMPACT_ATOMS: atom_id res chain seq x y z
N LEU A 1 9.16 29.46 -11.42
CA LEU A 1 8.06 29.27 -10.47
C LEU A 1 8.55 28.35 -9.34
N LYS A 2 8.35 28.77 -8.09
CA LYS A 2 8.73 27.98 -6.90
C LYS A 2 7.52 27.19 -6.40
N SER A 3 6.99 26.30 -7.24
CA SER A 3 5.86 25.42 -6.90
C SER A 3 6.10 24.03 -7.46
N GLY A 4 5.91 23.01 -6.64
CA GLY A 4 6.14 21.61 -7.00
C GLY A 4 5.19 21.07 -8.06
N HIS A 5 3.97 21.56 -8.12
CA HIS A 5 2.93 21.08 -9.05
C HIS A 5 2.91 21.74 -10.43
N ASN A 6 4.02 22.28 -10.90
CA ASN A 6 4.12 22.81 -12.27
C ASN A 6 4.44 21.67 -13.25
N ARG A 7 3.46 21.25 -14.03
CA ARG A 7 3.60 20.22 -15.05
C ARG A 7 2.99 20.68 -16.36
N LEU A 8 3.68 20.37 -17.46
CA LEU A 8 3.19 20.47 -18.82
C LEU A 8 3.24 19.07 -19.42
N GLY A 9 2.17 18.65 -20.06
CA GLY A 9 2.13 17.31 -20.66
C GLY A 9 1.04 17.17 -21.71
N GLY A 10 1.04 16.04 -22.41
CA GLY A 10 0.12 15.80 -23.52
C GLY A 10 0.52 16.57 -24.77
N GLY A 11 -0.46 16.88 -25.60
CA GLY A 11 -0.29 17.53 -26.89
C GLY A 11 -0.28 16.54 -28.05
N ASP A 12 -0.20 17.08 -29.26
CA ASP A 12 -0.17 16.31 -30.52
C ASP A 12 1.22 15.69 -30.73
N LEU A 13 1.54 14.69 -29.89
CA LEU A 13 2.77 13.93 -29.97
C LEU A 13 2.50 12.63 -30.73
N HIS A 14 3.21 12.41 -31.83
CA HIS A 14 3.24 11.11 -32.47
C HIS A 14 3.79 10.07 -31.50
N ARG A 15 2.97 9.12 -31.07
CA ARG A 15 3.39 7.98 -30.24
C ARG A 15 3.35 6.73 -31.10
N GLU A 16 4.48 6.09 -31.30
CA GLU A 16 4.51 4.74 -31.84
C GLU A 16 3.77 3.83 -30.85
N GLN A 17 2.76 3.12 -31.34
CA GLN A 17 2.13 2.06 -30.56
C GLN A 17 3.08 0.86 -30.57
N GLY A 18 3.83 0.68 -29.50
CA GLY A 18 4.55 -0.56 -29.27
C GLY A 18 3.61 -1.73 -29.04
N ALA A 19 4.10 -2.94 -29.18
CA ALA A 19 3.38 -4.13 -28.77
C ALA A 19 3.07 -4.02 -27.25
N GLY A 20 1.83 -4.31 -26.88
CA GLY A 20 1.38 -4.22 -25.49
C GLY A 20 2.08 -5.26 -24.62
N SER A 21 2.41 -4.89 -23.40
CA SER A 21 2.91 -5.84 -22.39
C SER A 21 1.89 -6.96 -22.16
N SER A 22 2.39 -8.17 -21.94
CA SER A 22 1.59 -9.34 -21.63
C SER A 22 2.27 -10.09 -20.46
N LEU A 23 1.62 -10.09 -19.31
CA LEU A 23 2.19 -10.51 -18.04
C LEU A 23 1.28 -11.55 -17.39
N LEU A 24 1.89 -12.45 -16.62
CA LEU A 24 1.20 -13.57 -15.99
C LEU A 24 0.91 -13.36 -14.49
N GLY A 25 1.32 -12.22 -13.93
CA GLY A 25 1.24 -11.98 -12.49
C GLY A 25 2.21 -12.86 -11.72
N ALA A 26 3.42 -13.05 -12.26
CA ALA A 26 4.43 -13.91 -11.68
C ALA A 26 5.86 -13.44 -11.96
N ASP A 27 6.79 -13.84 -11.10
CA ASP A 27 8.22 -13.80 -11.38
C ASP A 27 8.71 -15.16 -11.85
N PHE A 28 9.69 -15.13 -12.73
CA PHE A 28 10.32 -16.31 -13.28
C PHE A 28 11.83 -16.31 -12.96
N GLU A 29 12.38 -17.50 -12.82
CA GLU A 29 13.82 -17.73 -12.73
C GLU A 29 14.25 -18.77 -13.76
N LEU A 30 15.52 -18.76 -14.11
CA LEU A 30 16.09 -19.81 -14.95
C LEU A 30 16.77 -20.86 -14.05
N ASP A 31 16.19 -22.04 -13.97
CA ASP A 31 16.74 -23.17 -13.22
C ASP A 31 17.30 -24.23 -14.19
N ASN A 32 18.64 -24.28 -14.28
CA ASN A 32 19.38 -25.21 -15.15
C ASN A 32 18.82 -25.25 -16.59
N GLY A 33 18.64 -24.08 -17.20
CA GLY A 33 18.20 -23.93 -18.58
C GLY A 33 16.70 -24.05 -18.83
N ARG A 34 15.87 -24.10 -17.79
CA ARG A 34 14.39 -24.09 -17.89
C ARG A 34 13.79 -22.94 -17.10
N HIS A 35 12.78 -22.27 -17.67
CA HIS A 35 12.00 -21.26 -16.98
C HIS A 35 11.15 -21.89 -15.89
N ARG A 36 11.26 -21.36 -14.67
CA ARG A 36 10.54 -21.83 -13.50
C ARG A 36 9.77 -20.67 -12.87
N ILE A 37 8.55 -20.92 -12.46
CA ILE A 37 7.76 -19.92 -11.71
C ILE A 37 8.38 -19.77 -10.32
N LYS A 38 8.90 -18.60 -10.03
CA LYS A 38 9.52 -18.26 -8.74
C LYS A 38 8.48 -17.79 -7.74
N THR A 39 7.62 -16.85 -8.15
CA THR A 39 6.60 -16.24 -7.30
C THR A 39 5.31 -16.04 -8.10
N ILE A 40 4.16 -16.30 -7.49
CA ILE A 40 2.84 -16.01 -8.04
C ILE A 40 2.19 -14.90 -7.21
N TYR A 41 1.83 -13.79 -7.86
CA TYR A 41 1.08 -12.71 -7.24
C TYR A 41 -0.41 -13.05 -7.27
N THR A 42 -0.97 -13.44 -6.12
CA THR A 42 -2.30 -14.06 -6.08
C THR A 42 -3.47 -13.07 -6.18
N GLY A 43 -3.29 -11.82 -5.83
CA GLY A 43 -4.35 -10.82 -5.86
C GLY A 43 -5.58 -11.19 -5.01
N GLU A 44 -6.75 -10.73 -5.47
CA GLU A 44 -8.07 -11.02 -4.86
C GLU A 44 -9.02 -11.48 -5.96
N SER A 45 -9.39 -12.74 -6.00
CA SER A 45 -10.18 -13.34 -7.09
C SER A 45 -11.57 -12.70 -7.31
N TRP A 46 -12.14 -12.08 -6.28
CA TRP A 46 -13.42 -11.36 -6.32
C TRP A 46 -13.27 -9.90 -6.79
N ASN A 47 -12.05 -9.36 -6.83
CA ASN A 47 -11.76 -7.99 -7.17
C ASN A 47 -11.21 -7.92 -8.61
N PRO A 48 -11.96 -7.37 -9.58
CA PRO A 48 -11.52 -7.35 -10.98
C PRO A 48 -10.23 -6.54 -11.21
N PHE A 49 -9.89 -5.60 -10.32
CA PHE A 49 -8.65 -4.83 -10.40
C PHE A 49 -7.42 -5.57 -9.86
N LEU A 50 -7.64 -6.68 -9.14
CA LEU A 50 -6.59 -7.52 -8.56
C LEU A 50 -6.71 -8.98 -9.04
N SER A 51 -7.27 -9.19 -10.22
CA SER A 51 -7.37 -10.50 -10.84
C SER A 51 -6.01 -10.92 -11.38
N ALA A 52 -5.49 -12.03 -10.85
CA ALA A 52 -4.17 -12.56 -11.20
C ALA A 52 -4.30 -13.72 -12.21
N PRO A 53 -3.61 -13.68 -13.37
CA PRO A 53 -3.75 -14.70 -14.41
C PRO A 53 -3.50 -16.12 -13.95
N LEU A 54 -2.47 -16.36 -13.13
CA LEU A 54 -2.08 -17.71 -12.69
C LEU A 54 -2.80 -18.18 -11.42
N SER A 55 -3.57 -17.34 -10.74
CA SER A 55 -4.28 -17.70 -9.51
C SER A 55 -5.80 -17.75 -9.66
N GLN A 56 -6.31 -17.88 -10.88
CA GLN A 56 -7.74 -18.01 -11.11
C GLN A 56 -8.28 -19.34 -10.52
N PRO A 57 -9.50 -19.33 -9.98
CA PRO A 57 -10.12 -20.55 -9.47
C PRO A 57 -10.15 -21.66 -10.50
N GLY A 58 -9.73 -22.87 -10.10
CA GLY A 58 -9.72 -24.05 -10.96
C GLY A 58 -8.44 -24.24 -11.77
N LEU A 59 -7.47 -23.33 -11.70
CA LEU A 59 -6.15 -23.54 -12.28
C LEU A 59 -5.24 -24.34 -11.34
N ASP A 60 -4.58 -25.35 -11.88
CA ASP A 60 -3.52 -26.08 -11.18
C ASP A 60 -2.15 -25.51 -11.58
N VAL A 61 -1.77 -24.40 -10.95
CA VAL A 61 -0.48 -23.71 -11.15
C VAL A 61 0.14 -23.44 -9.79
N LYS A 62 1.45 -23.71 -9.64
CA LYS A 62 2.17 -23.57 -8.37
C LYS A 62 3.51 -22.86 -8.58
N GLU A 63 3.97 -22.19 -7.55
CA GLU A 63 5.37 -21.80 -7.45
C GLU A 63 6.24 -23.06 -7.52
N GLY A 64 7.30 -23.00 -8.30
CA GLY A 64 8.15 -24.14 -8.59
C GLY A 64 7.82 -24.91 -9.86
N ASP A 65 6.68 -24.68 -10.49
CA ASP A 65 6.36 -25.27 -11.80
C ASP A 65 7.30 -24.73 -12.88
N TYR A 66 7.73 -25.62 -13.77
CA TYR A 66 8.49 -25.26 -14.98
C TYR A 66 7.53 -24.95 -16.12
N VAL A 67 7.82 -23.85 -16.84
CA VAL A 67 7.09 -23.48 -18.06
C VAL A 67 7.76 -24.20 -19.23
N ILE A 68 7.13 -25.22 -19.74
CA ILE A 68 7.66 -26.07 -20.82
C ILE A 68 7.39 -25.42 -22.18
N ALA A 69 6.15 -24.98 -22.42
CA ALA A 69 5.77 -24.34 -23.67
C ALA A 69 4.67 -23.29 -23.46
N ILE A 70 4.62 -22.32 -24.37
CA ILE A 70 3.55 -21.30 -24.48
C ILE A 70 2.96 -21.42 -25.89
N ASN A 71 1.65 -21.66 -25.98
CA ASN A 71 0.93 -21.86 -27.25
C ASN A 71 1.59 -22.93 -28.16
N GLY A 72 2.23 -23.94 -27.56
CA GLY A 72 2.92 -25.00 -28.27
C GLY A 72 4.35 -24.67 -28.70
N ARG A 73 4.85 -23.45 -28.46
CA ARG A 73 6.26 -23.09 -28.60
C ARG A 73 7.01 -23.50 -27.34
N GLU A 74 7.90 -24.46 -27.46
CA GLU A 74 8.78 -24.88 -26.36
C GLU A 74 9.74 -23.74 -25.97
N LEU A 75 9.98 -23.58 -24.66
CA LEU A 75 10.91 -22.57 -24.10
C LEU A 75 12.26 -23.22 -23.75
N GLY A 76 13.33 -22.67 -24.31
CA GLY A 76 14.72 -22.99 -23.95
C GLY A 76 15.36 -21.92 -23.06
N GLU A 77 16.62 -22.18 -22.71
CA GLU A 77 17.38 -21.29 -21.81
C GLU A 77 17.64 -19.89 -22.37
N ASN A 78 17.67 -19.75 -23.70
CA ASN A 78 17.93 -18.48 -24.40
C ASN A 78 16.65 -17.75 -24.79
N ASP A 79 15.47 -18.32 -24.55
CA ASP A 79 14.22 -17.65 -24.82
C ASP A 79 13.91 -16.61 -23.74
N ASN A 80 13.41 -15.44 -24.15
CA ASN A 80 12.84 -14.47 -23.23
C ASN A 80 11.34 -14.75 -23.12
N ILE A 81 10.89 -15.23 -21.96
CA ILE A 81 9.47 -15.54 -21.71
C ILE A 81 8.56 -14.34 -21.98
N PHE A 82 9.00 -13.13 -21.70
CA PHE A 82 8.21 -11.92 -21.92
C PHE A 82 8.06 -11.59 -23.40
N GLU A 83 9.09 -11.86 -24.22
CA GLU A 83 9.02 -11.74 -25.68
C GLU A 83 8.03 -12.77 -26.27
N VAL A 84 8.01 -13.99 -25.75
CA VAL A 84 7.05 -15.03 -26.20
C VAL A 84 5.61 -14.68 -25.85
N LEU A 85 5.42 -13.94 -24.77
CA LEU A 85 4.10 -13.45 -24.31
C LEU A 85 3.66 -12.17 -25.02
N GLU A 86 4.54 -11.47 -25.74
CA GLU A 86 4.24 -10.17 -26.33
C GLU A 86 2.98 -10.23 -27.23
N GLY A 87 2.11 -9.23 -27.07
CA GLY A 87 0.87 -9.13 -27.84
C GLY A 87 -0.24 -10.13 -27.45
N THR A 88 -0.06 -10.95 -26.42
CA THR A 88 -1.09 -11.90 -25.98
C THR A 88 -2.01 -11.35 -24.87
N GLY A 89 -1.80 -10.12 -24.41
CA GLY A 89 -2.60 -9.49 -23.37
C GLY A 89 -4.10 -9.46 -23.72
N GLY A 90 -4.95 -9.89 -22.79
CA GLY A 90 -6.39 -9.97 -23.00
C GLY A 90 -6.84 -11.10 -23.93
N THR A 91 -5.96 -12.03 -24.31
CA THR A 91 -6.31 -13.20 -25.10
C THR A 91 -5.95 -14.49 -24.36
N GLN A 92 -6.74 -15.54 -24.54
CA GLN A 92 -6.43 -16.82 -23.91
C GLN A 92 -5.20 -17.46 -24.56
N ILE A 93 -4.25 -17.88 -23.72
CA ILE A 93 -3.08 -18.65 -24.11
C ILE A 93 -3.05 -19.99 -23.38
N ARG A 94 -2.31 -20.92 -23.96
CA ARG A 94 -2.07 -22.25 -23.37
C ARG A 94 -0.66 -22.29 -22.80
N LEU A 95 -0.55 -22.55 -21.49
CA LEU A 95 0.72 -22.81 -20.83
C LEU A 95 0.83 -24.32 -20.62
N GLU A 96 1.93 -24.91 -21.06
CA GLU A 96 2.32 -26.27 -20.70
C GLU A 96 3.27 -26.19 -19.51
N LEU A 97 2.84 -26.76 -18.39
CA LEU A 97 3.53 -26.71 -17.11
C LEU A 97 3.87 -28.09 -16.61
N SER A 98 4.98 -28.24 -15.90
CA SER A 98 5.36 -29.47 -15.22
C SER A 98 6.00 -29.16 -13.85
N ASP A 99 5.78 -30.01 -12.87
CA ASP A 99 6.52 -29.99 -11.60
C ASP A 99 7.95 -30.53 -11.75
N ARG A 100 8.29 -31.03 -12.95
CA ARG A 100 9.57 -31.64 -13.29
C ARG A 100 10.27 -30.84 -14.39
N ARG A 101 11.56 -30.58 -14.18
CA ARG A 101 12.40 -29.88 -15.16
C ARG A 101 12.46 -30.56 -16.55
N ASP A 102 12.38 -31.88 -16.59
CA ASP A 102 12.42 -32.65 -17.84
C ASP A 102 11.10 -32.62 -18.64
N GLY A 103 10.08 -31.92 -18.11
CA GLY A 103 8.77 -31.76 -18.76
C GLY A 103 7.89 -33.00 -18.72
N ARG A 104 8.31 -34.09 -18.05
CA ARG A 104 7.44 -35.28 -17.91
C ARG A 104 6.21 -34.93 -17.09
N ASP A 105 5.12 -35.62 -17.36
CA ASP A 105 3.83 -35.43 -16.68
C ASP A 105 3.33 -33.99 -16.78
N SER A 106 3.62 -33.31 -17.93
CA SER A 106 3.18 -31.94 -18.17
C SER A 106 1.65 -31.88 -18.24
N ARG A 107 1.13 -30.73 -17.83
CA ARG A 107 -0.29 -30.37 -17.91
C ARG A 107 -0.46 -29.06 -18.67
N ILE A 108 -1.60 -28.90 -19.32
CA ILE A 108 -1.93 -27.66 -20.03
C ILE A 108 -2.96 -26.89 -19.22
N VAL A 109 -2.66 -25.64 -18.94
CA VAL A 109 -3.60 -24.68 -18.37
C VAL A 109 -3.86 -23.56 -19.38
N THR A 110 -5.09 -23.03 -19.39
CA THR A 110 -5.46 -21.88 -20.20
C THR A 110 -5.59 -20.67 -19.31
N VAL A 111 -4.87 -19.62 -19.66
CA VAL A 111 -4.83 -18.37 -18.90
C VAL A 111 -4.96 -17.16 -19.82
N GLU A 112 -5.35 -16.03 -19.27
CA GLU A 112 -5.42 -14.76 -19.98
C GLU A 112 -4.40 -13.78 -19.38
N PRO A 113 -3.30 -13.47 -20.08
CA PRO A 113 -2.29 -12.53 -19.58
C PRO A 113 -2.89 -11.11 -19.42
N THR A 114 -2.41 -10.41 -18.40
CA THR A 114 -2.77 -9.01 -18.17
C THR A 114 -1.76 -8.05 -18.81
N GLY A 115 -2.22 -6.87 -19.20
CA GLY A 115 -1.33 -5.81 -19.70
C GLY A 115 -0.54 -5.09 -18.58
N ASN A 116 -0.95 -5.26 -17.31
CA ASN A 116 -0.31 -4.59 -16.17
C ASN A 116 -0.52 -5.41 -14.89
N GLU A 117 0.55 -5.69 -14.18
CA GLU A 117 0.53 -6.40 -12.89
C GLU A 117 1.00 -5.52 -11.72
N GLY A 118 1.13 -4.21 -11.93
CA GLY A 118 1.63 -3.30 -10.89
C GLY A 118 0.78 -3.31 -9.62
N LEU A 119 -0.56 -3.37 -9.76
CA LEU A 119 -1.46 -3.47 -8.60
C LEU A 119 -1.35 -4.82 -7.88
N LEU A 120 -1.11 -5.91 -8.61
CA LEU A 120 -0.90 -7.23 -7.99
C LEU A 120 0.38 -7.24 -7.15
N ARG A 121 1.47 -6.68 -7.70
CA ARG A 121 2.75 -6.56 -6.99
C ARG A 121 2.63 -5.64 -5.77
N LEU A 122 1.99 -4.48 -5.93
CA LEU A 122 1.74 -3.56 -4.82
C LEU A 122 0.92 -4.23 -3.72
N TRP A 123 -0.17 -4.91 -4.08
CA TRP A 123 -1.02 -5.61 -3.11
C TRP A 123 -0.28 -6.72 -2.37
N SER A 124 0.54 -7.49 -3.08
CA SER A 124 1.39 -8.52 -2.48
C SER A 124 2.37 -7.93 -1.46
N TRP A 125 2.99 -6.78 -1.79
CA TRP A 125 3.87 -6.07 -0.88
C TRP A 125 3.13 -5.54 0.35
N VAL A 126 1.96 -4.93 0.18
CA VAL A 126 1.11 -4.43 1.28
C VAL A 126 0.72 -5.54 2.23
N GLU A 127 0.23 -6.67 1.69
CA GLU A 127 -0.15 -7.84 2.50
C GLU A 127 1.07 -8.52 3.13
N GLY A 128 2.22 -8.52 2.45
CA GLY A 128 3.48 -8.97 3.01
C GLY A 128 3.87 -8.15 4.25
N ASN A 129 3.84 -6.83 4.16
CA ASN A 129 4.13 -5.92 5.27
C ASN A 129 3.14 -6.09 6.43
N ARG A 130 1.83 -6.18 6.13
CA ARG A 130 0.81 -6.42 7.15
C ARG A 130 1.07 -7.71 7.92
N LYS A 131 1.40 -8.80 7.21
CA LYS A 131 1.73 -10.09 7.82
C LYS A 131 3.03 -10.03 8.62
N ALA A 132 4.03 -9.30 8.13
CA ALA A 132 5.31 -9.11 8.85
C ALA A 132 5.09 -8.35 10.16
N VAL A 133 4.28 -7.28 10.15
CA VAL A 133 3.91 -6.54 11.37
C VAL A 133 3.15 -7.45 12.34
N ASP A 134 2.15 -8.17 11.86
CA ASP A 134 1.34 -9.07 12.70
C ASP A 134 2.21 -10.14 13.37
N ALA A 135 3.07 -10.81 12.59
CA ALA A 135 3.97 -11.85 13.10
C ALA A 135 5.03 -11.30 14.09
N ALA A 136 5.63 -10.14 13.79
CA ALA A 136 6.67 -9.56 14.64
C ALA A 136 6.12 -8.98 15.96
N THR A 137 4.81 -8.77 16.06
CA THR A 137 4.16 -8.14 17.22
C THR A 137 3.17 -9.05 17.94
N ASP A 138 3.14 -10.34 17.63
CA ASP A 138 2.14 -11.31 18.14
C ASP A 138 0.71 -10.80 17.96
N GLY A 139 0.43 -10.20 16.81
CA GLY A 139 -0.88 -9.66 16.47
C GLY A 139 -1.29 -8.37 17.19
N LYS A 140 -0.41 -7.76 17.98
CA LYS A 140 -0.73 -6.57 18.81
C LYS A 140 -0.80 -5.27 18.01
N VAL A 141 -0.17 -5.19 16.85
CA VAL A 141 -0.06 -3.98 16.03
C VAL A 141 -0.76 -4.15 14.69
N GLY A 142 -1.58 -3.15 14.33
CA GLY A 142 -2.19 -3.05 13.02
C GLY A 142 -1.25 -2.40 11.99
N TYR A 143 -1.53 -2.63 10.71
CA TYR A 143 -0.83 -2.00 9.59
C TYR A 143 -1.83 -1.52 8.54
N VAL A 144 -1.67 -0.27 8.10
CA VAL A 144 -2.47 0.36 7.04
C VAL A 144 -1.54 0.98 6.02
N TYR A 145 -1.76 0.71 4.74
CA TYR A 145 -1.04 1.36 3.64
C TYR A 145 -1.92 2.41 2.94
N LEU A 146 -1.33 3.58 2.65
CA LEU A 146 -1.99 4.70 2.01
C LEU A 146 -1.25 5.10 0.72
N PRO A 147 -1.63 4.56 -0.46
CA PRO A 147 -0.99 4.92 -1.73
C PRO A 147 -1.22 6.38 -2.13
N ASN A 148 -2.24 7.00 -1.58
CA ASN A 148 -2.61 8.39 -1.78
C ASN A 148 -3.64 8.81 -0.72
N THR A 149 -3.93 10.10 -0.66
CA THR A 149 -5.06 10.67 0.09
C THR A 149 -6.24 11.00 -0.84
N ALA A 150 -6.45 10.19 -1.87
CA ALA A 150 -7.57 10.26 -2.80
C ALA A 150 -8.48 9.02 -2.66
N GLY A 151 -9.22 8.64 -3.71
CA GLY A 151 -10.20 7.55 -3.65
C GLY A 151 -9.61 6.20 -3.25
N ALA A 152 -8.45 5.83 -3.79
CA ALA A 152 -7.80 4.56 -3.45
C ALA A 152 -7.36 4.52 -1.99
N GLY A 153 -6.68 5.56 -1.51
CA GLY A 153 -6.26 5.64 -0.12
C GLY A 153 -7.43 5.74 0.86
N TYR A 154 -8.48 6.49 0.52
CA TYR A 154 -9.72 6.50 1.31
C TYR A 154 -10.32 5.10 1.46
N THR A 155 -10.42 4.36 0.37
CA THR A 155 -10.97 2.99 0.39
C THR A 155 -10.10 2.03 1.19
N LEU A 156 -8.77 2.05 0.98
CA LEU A 156 -7.84 1.21 1.71
C LEU A 156 -7.78 1.57 3.19
N PHE A 157 -7.79 2.86 3.53
CA PHE A 157 -7.85 3.30 4.92
C PHE A 157 -9.06 2.71 5.64
N ASN A 158 -10.26 2.89 5.09
CA ASN A 158 -11.47 2.36 5.70
C ASN A 158 -11.42 0.84 5.82
N ARG A 159 -11.00 0.15 4.78
CA ARG A 159 -10.92 -1.31 4.78
C ARG A 159 -9.91 -1.85 5.80
N MET A 160 -8.71 -1.29 5.84
CA MET A 160 -7.62 -1.80 6.67
C MET A 160 -7.70 -1.28 8.11
N PHE A 161 -8.03 -0.01 8.32
CA PHE A 161 -8.07 0.60 9.64
C PHE A 161 -9.19 0.01 10.51
N PHE A 162 -10.43 0.04 10.02
CA PHE A 162 -11.57 -0.40 10.83
C PHE A 162 -11.58 -1.91 11.12
N ALA A 163 -10.89 -2.70 10.33
CA ALA A 163 -10.70 -4.13 10.57
C ALA A 163 -9.66 -4.43 11.69
N GLN A 164 -8.96 -3.41 12.22
CA GLN A 164 -7.85 -3.57 13.15
C GLN A 164 -7.95 -2.63 14.38
N THR A 165 -9.12 -2.07 14.65
CA THR A 165 -9.32 -1.13 15.77
C THR A 165 -9.32 -1.81 17.15
N ASP A 166 -9.32 -3.13 17.20
CA ASP A 166 -9.17 -3.96 18.38
C ASP A 166 -7.71 -4.16 18.82
N LYS A 167 -6.75 -3.81 17.95
CA LYS A 167 -5.32 -3.94 18.24
C LYS A 167 -4.82 -2.86 19.21
N GLY A 168 -3.67 -3.12 19.83
CA GLY A 168 -3.07 -2.23 20.84
C GLY A 168 -2.40 -0.99 20.26
N ALA A 169 -1.97 -1.01 19.00
CA ALA A 169 -1.33 0.10 18.28
C ALA A 169 -1.46 -0.08 16.76
N ILE A 170 -1.04 0.93 15.99
CA ILE A 170 -1.11 0.87 14.53
C ILE A 170 0.06 1.59 13.86
N ILE A 171 0.57 0.99 12.78
CA ILE A 171 1.49 1.61 11.83
C ILE A 171 0.70 2.03 10.60
N ILE A 172 0.81 3.31 10.23
CA ILE A 172 0.26 3.89 9.01
C ILE A 172 1.43 4.10 8.04
N ASP A 173 1.47 3.37 6.96
CA ASP A 173 2.51 3.48 5.95
C ASP A 173 1.99 4.33 4.79
N GLU A 174 2.46 5.56 4.70
CA GLU A 174 2.13 6.46 3.61
C GLU A 174 3.32 6.73 2.68
N ARG A 175 4.33 5.90 2.71
CA ARG A 175 5.45 6.00 1.77
C ARG A 175 4.95 5.99 0.33
N ALA A 176 5.52 6.85 -0.49
CA ALA A 176 5.10 7.12 -1.87
C ALA A 176 3.62 7.55 -2.01
N ASN A 177 3.05 8.21 -1.00
CA ASN A 177 1.69 8.74 -1.06
C ASN A 177 1.55 9.83 -2.11
N GLY A 178 0.79 9.57 -3.17
CA GLY A 178 0.61 10.48 -4.31
C GLY A 178 -0.31 11.70 -4.06
N GLY A 179 -0.74 11.92 -2.80
CA GLY A 179 -1.58 13.06 -2.44
C GLY A 179 -3.07 12.89 -2.72
N GLY A 180 -3.83 13.96 -2.50
CA GLY A 180 -5.29 14.01 -2.61
C GLY A 180 -5.91 14.83 -1.48
N GLN A 181 -7.22 14.72 -1.26
CA GLN A 181 -7.97 15.55 -0.30
C GLN A 181 -8.54 14.76 0.90
N ALA A 182 -8.37 13.44 0.95
CA ALA A 182 -8.88 12.62 2.06
C ALA A 182 -8.06 12.74 3.36
N ALA A 183 -6.94 13.49 3.36
CA ALA A 183 -6.11 13.68 4.55
C ALA A 183 -6.91 14.20 5.74
N ASN A 184 -7.83 15.15 5.54
CA ASN A 184 -8.69 15.68 6.61
C ASN A 184 -9.52 14.59 7.28
N TYR A 185 -10.14 13.70 6.49
CA TYR A 185 -10.92 12.58 7.00
C TYR A 185 -10.05 11.59 7.78
N ILE A 186 -8.90 11.23 7.22
CA ILE A 186 -7.97 10.28 7.84
C ILE A 186 -7.49 10.84 9.19
N THR A 187 -7.10 12.12 9.22
CA THR A 187 -6.68 12.81 10.44
C THR A 187 -7.79 12.84 11.49
N ASP A 188 -9.04 13.17 11.10
CA ASP A 188 -10.20 13.17 12.01
C ASP A 188 -10.41 11.79 12.66
N VAL A 189 -10.34 10.72 11.87
CA VAL A 189 -10.51 9.35 12.41
C VAL A 189 -9.34 8.98 13.35
N LEU A 190 -8.10 9.30 12.96
CA LEU A 190 -6.92 8.96 13.74
C LEU A 190 -6.79 9.77 15.04
N SER A 191 -7.34 10.99 15.10
CA SER A 191 -7.29 11.86 16.28
C SER A 191 -8.32 11.54 17.35
N ARG A 192 -9.24 10.60 17.11
CA ARG A 192 -10.28 10.23 18.06
C ARG A 192 -9.68 9.74 19.37
N THR A 193 -10.07 10.37 20.48
CA THR A 193 -9.62 10.03 21.83
C THR A 193 -10.65 9.21 22.57
N TYR A 194 -10.19 8.35 23.49
CA TYR A 194 -11.07 7.54 24.34
C TYR A 194 -11.91 8.44 25.24
N LEU A 195 -13.23 8.30 25.16
CA LEU A 195 -14.17 9.02 26.00
C LEU A 195 -14.72 8.15 27.12
N SER A 196 -15.20 6.95 26.76
CA SER A 196 -15.83 6.03 27.73
C SER A 196 -15.89 4.61 27.19
N GLY A 197 -15.98 3.64 28.11
CA GLY A 197 -16.35 2.27 27.82
C GLY A 197 -17.79 1.98 28.24
N TRP A 198 -18.39 1.06 27.54
CA TRP A 198 -19.72 0.53 27.81
C TRP A 198 -19.65 -0.97 28.06
N LYS A 199 -20.48 -1.45 28.96
CA LYS A 199 -20.67 -2.88 29.18
C LYS A 199 -22.15 -3.18 29.10
N ASP A 200 -22.56 -4.01 28.16
CA ASP A 200 -23.94 -4.41 28.06
C ASP A 200 -24.32 -5.49 29.12
N ARG A 201 -25.61 -5.83 29.16
CA ARG A 201 -26.14 -6.81 30.12
C ARG A 201 -25.55 -8.21 29.95
N ASP A 202 -25.13 -8.56 28.71
CA ASP A 202 -24.61 -9.87 28.35
C ASP A 202 -23.08 -9.93 28.53
N GLY A 203 -22.46 -8.80 28.90
CA GLY A 203 -21.04 -8.69 29.22
C GLY A 203 -20.16 -8.19 28.08
N ALA A 204 -20.70 -7.89 26.90
CA ALA A 204 -19.95 -7.32 25.82
C ALA A 204 -19.49 -5.90 26.15
N ILE A 205 -18.24 -5.58 25.77
CA ILE A 205 -17.63 -4.28 26.03
C ILE A 205 -17.40 -3.58 24.69
N PHE A 206 -17.77 -2.31 24.63
CA PHE A 206 -17.51 -1.44 23.47
C PHE A 206 -17.15 -0.02 23.93
N ASN A 207 -16.45 0.71 23.06
CA ASN A 207 -15.87 2.00 23.38
C ASN A 207 -16.54 3.15 22.63
N THR A 208 -16.45 4.35 23.21
CA THR A 208 -16.86 5.60 22.58
C THR A 208 -15.63 6.51 22.44
N PRO A 209 -15.42 7.13 21.23
CA PRO A 209 -16.17 6.90 19.99
C PRO A 209 -15.90 5.51 19.41
N GLY A 210 -16.89 4.96 18.69
CA GLY A 210 -16.70 3.73 17.94
C GLY A 210 -15.76 3.90 16.76
N GLY A 211 -15.16 2.80 16.31
CA GLY A 211 -14.26 2.83 15.16
C GLY A 211 -13.03 3.74 15.38
N ALA A 212 -12.40 3.65 16.54
CA ALA A 212 -11.21 4.41 16.90
C ALA A 212 -10.11 3.47 17.39
N MET A 213 -8.85 3.86 17.14
CA MET A 213 -7.66 3.25 17.70
C MET A 213 -7.14 4.17 18.82
N PHE A 214 -7.10 3.67 20.05
CA PHE A 214 -6.74 4.48 21.22
C PHE A 214 -5.30 4.28 21.69
N GLY A 215 -4.62 3.28 21.17
CA GLY A 215 -3.20 3.05 21.43
C GLY A 215 -2.26 3.91 20.59
N PRO A 216 -0.96 3.72 20.74
CA PRO A 216 0.05 4.42 19.96
C PRO A 216 -0.16 4.30 18.46
N LYS A 217 0.13 5.38 17.74
CA LYS A 217 0.08 5.47 16.29
C LYS A 217 1.43 5.93 15.78
N LEU A 218 1.96 5.25 14.78
CA LEU A 218 3.20 5.62 14.12
C LEU A 218 2.93 5.74 12.62
N MET A 219 3.39 6.82 12.00
CA MET A 219 3.26 7.02 10.56
C MET A 219 4.63 6.94 9.90
N MET A 220 4.74 6.07 8.89
CA MET A 220 5.93 5.98 8.04
C MET A 220 5.77 6.94 6.86
N ILE A 221 6.80 7.75 6.62
CA ILE A 221 6.84 8.76 5.56
C ILE A 221 8.12 8.67 4.74
N ASP A 222 8.09 9.11 3.49
CA ASP A 222 9.27 9.18 2.64
C ASP A 222 9.28 10.40 1.69
N GLN A 223 10.37 10.55 0.95
CA GLN A 223 10.58 11.65 0.01
C GLN A 223 9.66 11.60 -1.21
N ASP A 224 8.97 10.50 -1.45
CA ASP A 224 8.05 10.32 -2.57
C ASP A 224 6.58 10.63 -2.17
N ALA A 225 6.33 10.79 -0.86
CA ALA A 225 5.05 11.29 -0.36
C ALA A 225 4.93 12.80 -0.61
N GLY A 226 3.85 13.22 -1.25
CA GLY A 226 3.68 14.63 -1.63
C GLY A 226 2.23 15.09 -1.71
N SER A 227 2.05 16.42 -1.80
CA SER A 227 0.72 17.05 -1.86
C SER A 227 -0.11 16.74 -0.60
N GLY A 228 -1.23 16.01 -0.73
CA GLY A 228 -1.95 15.48 0.42
C GLY A 228 -1.11 14.51 1.27
N GLY A 229 -0.05 13.91 0.72
CA GLY A 229 0.96 13.13 1.44
C GLY A 229 1.99 13.99 2.17
N ASP A 230 2.09 15.30 1.88
CA ASP A 230 2.77 16.27 2.76
C ASP A 230 1.83 16.76 3.87
N PHE A 231 0.54 16.96 3.53
CA PHE A 231 -0.43 17.50 4.46
C PHE A 231 -0.82 16.50 5.55
N LEU A 232 -0.92 15.23 5.23
CA LEU A 232 -1.32 14.20 6.19
C LEU A 232 -0.32 14.07 7.36
N PRO A 233 1.00 13.91 7.17
CA PRO A 233 1.95 13.86 8.27
C PRO A 233 2.09 15.20 9.00
N TYR A 234 1.92 16.33 8.32
CA TYR A 234 1.85 17.62 8.98
C TYR A 234 0.68 17.68 9.96
N SER A 235 -0.53 17.33 9.51
CA SER A 235 -1.74 17.30 10.35
C SER A 235 -1.60 16.31 11.50
N PHE A 236 -1.02 15.14 11.23
CA PHE A 236 -0.77 14.09 12.21
C PHE A 236 0.10 14.60 13.36
N ARG A 237 1.15 15.36 13.05
CA ARG A 237 2.01 16.00 14.07
C ARG A 237 1.30 17.13 14.79
N GLN A 238 0.63 18.06 14.07
CA GLN A 238 -0.03 19.22 14.68
C GLN A 238 -1.15 18.84 15.65
N MET A 239 -1.80 17.72 15.40
CA MET A 239 -2.83 17.16 16.27
C MET A 239 -2.28 16.18 17.31
N GLU A 240 -0.97 16.07 17.44
CA GLU A 240 -0.28 15.19 18.41
C GLU A 240 -0.77 13.73 18.36
N ILE A 241 -1.12 13.24 17.14
CA ILE A 241 -1.69 11.90 16.96
C ILE A 241 -0.68 10.80 17.24
N GLY A 242 0.61 11.02 16.88
CA GLY A 242 1.68 10.05 17.08
C GLY A 242 3.00 10.48 16.46
N THR A 243 3.87 9.51 16.25
CA THR A 243 5.26 9.69 15.79
C THR A 243 5.40 9.50 14.29
N LEU A 244 6.17 10.37 13.63
CA LEU A 244 6.57 10.24 12.24
C LEU A 244 7.95 9.57 12.14
N LEU A 245 8.07 8.53 11.30
CA LEU A 245 9.31 7.80 11.07
C LEU A 245 9.62 7.68 9.57
N GLY A 246 10.87 7.81 9.19
CA GLY A 246 11.32 7.63 7.80
C GLY A 246 12.19 8.76 7.28
N THR A 247 11.88 9.30 6.13
CA THR A 247 12.57 10.44 5.51
C THR A 247 11.60 11.59 5.25
N ARG A 248 12.16 12.80 5.04
CA ARG A 248 11.37 14.02 4.78
C ARG A 248 10.52 13.86 3.53
N THR A 249 9.26 14.29 3.58
CA THR A 249 8.34 14.30 2.44
C THR A 249 8.76 15.30 1.36
N TRP A 250 8.12 15.20 0.20
CA TRP A 250 8.49 15.96 -1.01
C TRP A 250 8.45 17.48 -0.84
N GLY A 251 7.42 18.02 -0.19
CA GLY A 251 7.23 19.46 -0.05
C GLY A 251 6.58 20.11 -1.26
N GLY A 252 5.64 19.44 -1.89
CA GLY A 252 4.86 19.99 -3.00
C GLY A 252 3.38 20.09 -2.63
N LEU A 253 2.99 21.03 -1.75
CA LEU A 253 1.64 21.13 -1.21
C LEU A 253 0.73 22.15 -1.91
N ILE A 254 1.26 23.10 -2.69
CA ILE A 254 0.41 24.03 -3.44
C ILE A 254 -0.54 23.24 -4.33
N GLY A 255 -1.84 23.34 -4.04
CA GLY A 255 -2.85 22.59 -4.76
C GLY A 255 -3.10 23.11 -6.16
N ILE A 256 -3.46 22.20 -7.05
CA ILE A 256 -3.78 22.47 -8.44
C ILE A 256 -5.27 22.28 -8.68
N SER A 257 -5.86 23.11 -9.53
CA SER A 257 -7.25 22.99 -9.94
C SER A 257 -7.42 23.57 -11.34
N ALA A 258 -8.47 23.15 -12.04
CA ALA A 258 -8.81 23.67 -13.36
C ALA A 258 -7.62 23.66 -14.35
N ASN A 259 -7.04 22.50 -14.62
CA ASN A 259 -6.01 22.36 -15.63
C ASN A 259 -6.57 22.73 -17.01
N PRO A 260 -6.21 23.88 -17.61
CA PRO A 260 -6.72 24.25 -18.91
C PRO A 260 -6.19 23.29 -19.97
N GLY A 261 -7.09 22.78 -20.82
CA GLY A 261 -6.71 22.06 -22.04
C GLY A 261 -6.13 23.05 -23.05
N LEU A 262 -5.02 22.66 -23.68
CA LEU A 262 -4.40 23.40 -24.75
C LEU A 262 -5.00 22.99 -26.11
N VAL A 263 -4.81 23.84 -27.14
CA VAL A 263 -5.41 23.61 -28.48
C VAL A 263 -4.94 22.32 -29.15
N ASP A 264 -3.78 21.82 -28.75
CA ASP A 264 -3.16 20.58 -29.25
C ASP A 264 -3.48 19.35 -28.38
N GLY A 265 -4.44 19.47 -27.43
CA GLY A 265 -4.77 18.41 -26.48
C GLY A 265 -3.80 18.29 -25.29
N GLY A 266 -2.80 19.16 -25.21
CA GLY A 266 -1.91 19.25 -24.07
C GLY A 266 -2.59 19.87 -22.84
N PHE A 267 -1.90 19.81 -21.69
CA PHE A 267 -2.36 20.43 -20.46
C PHE A 267 -1.22 21.09 -19.70
N LEU A 268 -1.58 22.10 -18.92
CA LEU A 268 -0.72 22.76 -17.95
C LEU A 268 -1.37 22.68 -16.58
N THR A 269 -0.65 22.16 -15.56
CA THR A 269 -1.15 22.26 -14.20
C THR A 269 -1.01 23.69 -13.69
N VAL A 270 -2.07 24.20 -13.07
CA VAL A 270 -2.12 25.60 -12.57
C VAL A 270 -2.24 25.57 -11.04
N PRO A 271 -1.26 26.13 -10.32
CA PRO A 271 -1.39 26.37 -8.88
C PRO A 271 -2.61 27.24 -8.60
N TYR A 272 -3.46 26.80 -7.67
CA TYR A 272 -4.73 27.46 -7.40
C TYR A 272 -4.93 27.83 -5.94
N PHE A 273 -4.50 26.98 -4.99
CA PHE A 273 -4.63 27.25 -3.56
C PHE A 273 -3.35 26.86 -2.82
N ARG A 274 -3.09 27.54 -1.72
CA ARG A 274 -1.89 27.36 -0.92
C ARG A 274 -2.27 27.23 0.56
N TYR A 275 -1.51 26.42 1.27
CA TYR A 275 -1.66 26.18 2.70
C TYR A 275 -0.88 27.25 3.52
N PHE A 276 -1.45 27.66 4.65
CA PHE A 276 -0.77 28.41 5.71
C PHE A 276 -1.09 27.79 7.08
N ASP A 277 -0.15 27.90 8.01
CA ASP A 277 -0.28 27.36 9.36
C ASP A 277 -1.21 28.22 10.25
N PRO A 278 -1.55 27.78 11.48
CA PRO A 278 -2.38 28.56 12.41
C PRO A 278 -1.80 29.94 12.77
N GLU A 279 -0.48 30.12 12.68
CA GLU A 279 0.24 31.39 12.92
C GLU A 279 0.21 32.32 11.72
N GLY A 280 -0.32 31.89 10.58
CA GLY A 280 -0.45 32.66 9.35
C GLY A 280 0.79 32.59 8.44
N ASN A 281 1.71 31.67 8.65
CA ASN A 281 2.90 31.50 7.82
C ASN A 281 2.65 30.53 6.67
N TRP A 282 3.21 30.85 5.49
CA TRP A 282 3.27 29.91 4.38
C TRP A 282 4.34 28.87 4.65
N THR A 283 3.94 27.59 4.77
CA THR A 283 4.84 26.50 5.14
C THR A 283 4.62 25.28 4.25
N ILE A 284 5.46 24.26 4.40
CA ILE A 284 5.49 22.96 3.72
C ILE A 284 5.96 23.04 2.26
N GLU A 285 5.41 23.95 1.45
CA GLU A 285 5.82 24.09 0.05
C GLU A 285 7.32 24.36 -0.07
N ASN A 286 8.05 23.52 -0.80
CA ASN A 286 9.50 23.46 -0.97
C ASN A 286 10.29 23.04 0.31
N GLU A 287 9.61 22.66 1.37
CA GLU A 287 10.23 22.24 2.63
C GLU A 287 9.92 20.78 2.99
N GLY A 288 8.66 20.36 2.79
CA GLY A 288 8.16 19.06 3.21
C GLY A 288 8.08 18.93 4.74
N VAL A 289 7.73 17.73 5.18
CA VAL A 289 7.60 17.37 6.60
C VAL A 289 8.73 16.43 6.99
N ALA A 290 9.58 16.84 7.92
CA ALA A 290 10.65 15.99 8.44
C ALA A 290 10.08 14.93 9.39
N PRO A 291 10.62 13.71 9.43
CA PRO A 291 10.26 12.73 10.44
C PRO A 291 10.78 13.14 11.83
N ASP A 292 10.16 12.58 12.88
CA ASP A 292 10.67 12.68 14.25
C ASP A 292 11.82 11.68 14.45
N ILE A 293 11.74 10.53 13.80
CA ILE A 293 12.78 9.49 13.80
C ILE A 293 13.21 9.26 12.35
N ARG A 294 14.43 9.73 12.04
CA ARG A 294 14.97 9.55 10.68
C ARG A 294 15.51 8.14 10.50
N VAL A 295 14.96 7.44 9.50
CA VAL A 295 15.41 6.11 9.06
C VAL A 295 15.43 6.09 7.55
N GLU A 296 16.59 5.81 6.95
CA GLU A 296 16.72 5.61 5.51
C GLU A 296 16.36 4.16 5.14
N LEU A 297 15.76 3.98 3.97
CA LEU A 297 15.64 2.65 3.39
C LEU A 297 17.00 2.19 2.89
N ASP A 298 17.49 1.06 3.40
CA ASP A 298 18.72 0.45 2.89
C ASP A 298 18.41 -0.31 1.57
N PRO A 299 18.93 0.16 0.41
CA PRO A 299 18.64 -0.49 -0.87
C PRO A 299 19.26 -1.89 -0.99
N ILE A 300 20.33 -2.18 -0.28
CA ILE A 300 20.94 -3.52 -0.28
C ILE A 300 20.02 -4.47 0.49
N ALA A 301 19.62 -4.11 1.69
CA ALA A 301 18.67 -4.88 2.48
C ALA A 301 17.33 -5.07 1.75
N ALA A 302 16.84 -4.03 1.07
CA ALA A 302 15.61 -4.10 0.28
C ALA A 302 15.71 -5.12 -0.87
N ASN A 303 16.84 -5.19 -1.57
CA ASN A 303 17.10 -6.22 -2.59
C ASN A 303 17.16 -7.65 -2.00
N GLU A 304 17.48 -7.78 -0.73
CA GLU A 304 17.45 -9.04 0.03
C GLU A 304 16.06 -9.34 0.64
N GLY A 305 15.06 -8.48 0.38
CA GLY A 305 13.69 -8.65 0.86
C GLY A 305 13.46 -8.12 2.27
N ARG A 306 14.35 -7.26 2.81
CA ARG A 306 14.22 -6.65 4.13
C ARG A 306 13.85 -5.18 4.02
N ASP A 307 12.86 -4.74 4.77
CA ASP A 307 12.45 -3.35 4.88
C ASP A 307 12.95 -2.74 6.20
N THR A 308 14.09 -2.06 6.14
CA THR A 308 14.75 -1.47 7.32
C THR A 308 13.92 -0.37 7.98
N GLN A 309 13.08 0.34 7.23
CA GLN A 309 12.17 1.33 7.78
C GLN A 309 11.00 0.65 8.52
N LEU A 310 10.42 -0.41 7.95
CA LEU A 310 9.37 -1.17 8.61
C LEU A 310 9.88 -1.88 9.87
N GLU A 311 11.08 -2.45 9.82
CA GLU A 311 11.74 -3.04 11.01
C GLU A 311 11.88 -2.02 12.14
N ALA A 312 12.32 -0.80 11.81
CA ALA A 312 12.45 0.29 12.80
C ALA A 312 11.09 0.77 13.31
N ALA A 313 10.07 0.84 12.45
CA ALA A 313 8.72 1.22 12.83
C ALA A 313 8.09 0.19 13.79
N ILE A 314 8.30 -1.10 13.55
CA ILE A 314 7.86 -2.18 14.45
C ILE A 314 8.55 -2.06 15.83
N ALA A 315 9.86 -1.88 15.84
CA ALA A 315 10.61 -1.73 17.09
C ALA A 315 10.13 -0.51 17.92
N GLU A 316 9.91 0.62 17.24
CA GLU A 316 9.47 1.85 17.90
C GLU A 316 8.04 1.75 18.41
N VAL A 317 7.11 1.20 17.64
CA VAL A 317 5.71 1.08 18.09
C VAL A 317 5.58 0.10 19.26
N LEU A 318 6.37 -0.97 19.30
CA LEU A 318 6.42 -1.88 20.47
C LEU A 318 6.93 -1.16 21.71
N ARG A 319 7.98 -0.35 21.60
CA ARG A 319 8.47 0.50 22.69
C ARG A 319 7.39 1.47 23.17
N GLN A 320 6.61 2.05 22.25
CA GLN A 320 5.52 2.97 22.59
C GLN A 320 4.37 2.27 23.32
N ILE A 321 4.03 1.03 22.97
CA ILE A 321 3.04 0.23 23.70
C ILE A 321 3.44 0.07 25.17
N GLU A 322 4.73 -0.14 25.44
CA GLU A 322 5.24 -0.31 26.81
C GLU A 322 5.23 1.01 27.60
N THR A 323 5.57 2.12 26.96
CA THR A 323 5.75 3.42 27.62
C THR A 323 4.49 4.30 27.64
N ASN A 324 3.60 4.12 26.68
CA ASN A 324 2.34 4.88 26.53
C ASN A 324 1.22 3.95 26.03
N PRO A 325 0.78 2.98 26.85
CA PRO A 325 -0.24 2.02 26.43
C PRO A 325 -1.60 2.69 26.18
N SER A 326 -2.48 1.96 25.51
CA SER A 326 -3.86 2.39 25.29
C SER A 326 -4.53 2.77 26.63
N PRO A 327 -5.24 3.90 26.70
CA PRO A 327 -5.96 4.33 27.91
C PRO A 327 -7.23 3.49 28.18
N VAL A 328 -7.57 2.57 27.29
CA VAL A 328 -8.77 1.74 27.43
C VAL A 328 -8.60 0.72 28.57
N PRO A 329 -9.48 0.71 29.59
CA PRO A 329 -9.41 -0.29 30.63
C PRO A 329 -9.56 -1.71 30.10
N THR A 330 -8.69 -2.62 30.51
CA THR A 330 -8.73 -4.02 30.09
C THR A 330 -9.89 -4.80 30.73
N VAL A 331 -10.42 -4.30 31.84
CA VAL A 331 -11.53 -4.90 32.59
C VAL A 331 -12.56 -3.83 32.91
N ALA A 332 -13.83 -4.09 32.55
CA ALA A 332 -14.92 -3.22 32.94
C ALA A 332 -15.16 -3.27 34.44
N PRO A 333 -15.59 -2.18 35.10
CA PRO A 333 -15.93 -2.18 36.49
C PRO A 333 -17.10 -3.16 36.77
N PRO A 334 -17.19 -3.69 38.00
CA PRO A 334 -18.35 -4.49 38.41
C PRO A 334 -19.61 -3.63 38.37
N TYR A 335 -20.74 -4.27 38.16
CA TYR A 335 -22.06 -3.58 38.26
C TYR A 335 -22.26 -3.07 39.68
N PRO A 336 -22.84 -1.88 39.86
CA PRO A 336 -23.24 -1.40 41.18
C PRO A 336 -24.23 -2.37 41.85
N THR A 337 -24.02 -2.67 43.12
CA THR A 337 -24.88 -3.57 43.88
C THR A 337 -25.95 -2.83 44.69
N LYS A 338 -25.81 -1.50 44.77
CA LYS A 338 -26.74 -0.62 45.47
C LYS A 338 -27.24 0.49 44.55
N LEU A 339 -28.54 0.86 44.70
CA LEU A 339 -29.09 2.01 43.99
C LEU A 339 -28.47 3.30 44.50
N GLY A 340 -27.92 4.12 43.59
CA GLY A 340 -27.34 5.44 43.92
C GLY A 340 -25.87 5.44 44.27
N GLU A 341 -25.16 4.36 44.04
CA GLU A 341 -23.68 4.31 44.04
C GLU A 341 -23.11 4.47 42.65
#